data_a961ebc07ad5a7d9da329186a572f426
#
_entry.id   a961ebc07ad5a7d9da329186a572f426
#
_cell.length_a   1.000
_cell.length_b   1.000
_cell.length_c   1.000
_cell.angle_alpha   90.00
_cell.angle_beta   90.00
_cell.angle_gamma   90.00
#
_symmetry.space_group_name_H-M   'P 1'
#
loop_
_entity.id
_entity.type
_entity.pdbx_description
1 polymer ?
#
loop_
_entity_poly.entity_id
_entity_poly.type
_entity_poly.pdbx_seq_one_letter_code
_entity_poly.pdbx_strand_id
1 'polypeptide(L)'
;MVVRVATRNRMKVEAVRRAFGRFFPRVRAVGVDVPSGVSPQPVSFGEILRGARERARRAFADCAFSVGIEAGTFRLRGEGTRPFQVTLACVFDGAREGIGAGPFYEVPERLVREIVSADTGSVAVVTRGRVTRGQVTRDAVIMALAPFVSSELYRGKP
;
A
#
# COMPACT_ATOMS: atom_id res chain seq x y z
N MET A 1 20.22 2.96 -4.50
CA MET A 1 19.50 2.22 -3.45
C MET A 1 18.48 1.30 -4.11
N VAL A 2 18.46 0.02 -3.75
CA VAL A 2 17.50 -0.96 -4.25
C VAL A 2 16.31 -1.04 -3.30
N VAL A 3 15.09 -1.00 -3.87
CA VAL A 3 13.82 -1.18 -3.17
C VAL A 3 13.06 -2.33 -3.84
N ARG A 4 12.78 -3.40 -3.12
CA ARG A 4 11.97 -4.52 -3.64
C ARG A 4 10.50 -4.28 -3.38
N VAL A 5 9.69 -4.44 -4.40
CA VAL A 5 8.24 -4.22 -4.34
C VAL A 5 7.54 -5.56 -4.52
N ALA A 6 6.76 -5.96 -3.55
CA ALA A 6 6.08 -7.26 -3.50
C ALA A 6 4.93 -7.37 -4.51
N THR A 7 5.22 -7.09 -5.76
CA THR A 7 4.29 -7.20 -6.90
C THR A 7 5.03 -7.07 -8.22
N ARG A 8 4.53 -7.71 -9.27
CA ARG A 8 4.98 -7.51 -10.66
C ARG A 8 4.20 -6.42 -11.39
N ASN A 9 3.15 -5.86 -10.79
CA ASN A 9 2.37 -4.82 -11.41
C ASN A 9 3.21 -3.55 -11.60
N ARG A 10 3.50 -3.20 -12.86
CA ARG A 10 4.38 -2.08 -13.23
C ARG A 10 3.90 -0.74 -12.68
N MET A 11 2.60 -0.51 -12.62
CA MET A 11 2.03 0.74 -12.07
C MET A 11 2.35 0.88 -10.57
N LYS A 12 2.21 -0.21 -9.80
CA LYS A 12 2.55 -0.22 -8.37
C LYS A 12 4.06 -0.03 -8.15
N VAL A 13 4.90 -0.70 -8.95
CA VAL A 13 6.37 -0.56 -8.88
C VAL A 13 6.78 0.89 -9.17
N GLU A 14 6.21 1.50 -10.20
CA GLU A 14 6.49 2.90 -10.54
C GLU A 14 5.98 3.88 -9.46
N ALA A 15 4.82 3.62 -8.86
CA ALA A 15 4.30 4.40 -7.74
C ALA A 15 5.27 4.38 -6.54
N VAL A 16 5.83 3.21 -6.20
CA VAL A 16 6.86 3.07 -5.16
C VAL A 16 8.13 3.84 -5.55
N ARG A 17 8.63 3.69 -6.78
CA ARG A 17 9.81 4.43 -7.24
C ARG A 17 9.63 5.94 -7.09
N ARG A 18 8.46 6.47 -7.48
CA ARG A 18 8.12 7.90 -7.33
C ARG A 18 7.99 8.34 -5.89
N ALA A 19 7.43 7.50 -5.02
CA ALA A 19 7.31 7.80 -3.59
C ALA A 19 8.69 7.93 -2.93
N PHE A 20 9.53 6.93 -3.10
CA PHE A 20 10.91 6.92 -2.57
C PHE A 20 11.75 8.04 -3.17
N GLY A 21 11.59 8.34 -4.46
CA GLY A 21 12.34 9.39 -5.15
C GLY A 21 12.10 10.81 -4.60
N ARG A 22 11.07 11.00 -3.75
CA ARG A 22 10.85 12.28 -3.05
C ARG A 22 11.82 12.50 -1.89
N PHE A 23 12.39 11.44 -1.35
CA PHE A 23 13.20 11.48 -0.15
C PHE A 23 14.62 10.96 -0.36
N PHE A 24 14.81 10.08 -1.35
CA PHE A 24 16.07 9.39 -1.57
C PHE A 24 16.55 9.55 -3.01
N PRO A 25 17.84 9.85 -3.24
CA PRO A 25 18.40 9.90 -4.59
C PRO A 25 18.59 8.50 -5.17
N ARG A 26 18.55 8.38 -6.50
CA ARG A 26 18.93 7.18 -7.28
C ARG A 26 18.25 5.89 -6.80
N VAL A 27 16.90 5.92 -6.70
CA VAL A 27 16.08 4.77 -6.33
C VAL A 27 15.86 3.84 -7.52
N ARG A 28 16.18 2.56 -7.35
CA ARG A 28 15.83 1.46 -8.24
C ARG A 28 14.78 0.58 -7.58
N ALA A 29 13.54 0.67 -8.05
CA ALA A 29 12.44 -0.20 -7.61
C ALA A 29 12.39 -1.46 -8.48
N VAL A 30 12.35 -2.63 -7.84
CA VAL A 30 12.34 -3.95 -8.49
C VAL A 30 11.11 -4.73 -8.01
N GLY A 31 10.22 -5.07 -8.95
CA GLY A 31 9.05 -5.89 -8.66
C GLY A 31 9.42 -7.36 -8.45
N VAL A 32 8.90 -7.96 -7.38
CA VAL A 32 9.06 -9.38 -7.07
C VAL A 32 7.70 -10.02 -6.80
N ASP A 33 7.57 -11.28 -7.16
CA ASP A 33 6.35 -12.03 -6.93
C ASP A 33 6.40 -12.70 -5.57
N VAL A 34 5.47 -12.32 -4.69
CA VAL A 34 5.32 -12.92 -3.37
C VAL A 34 3.83 -13.02 -3.01
N PRO A 35 3.41 -14.10 -2.35
CA PRO A 35 2.02 -14.25 -1.91
C PRO A 35 1.70 -13.27 -0.77
N SER A 36 0.43 -12.82 -0.72
CA SER A 36 -0.03 -11.93 0.38
C SER A 36 -0.30 -12.69 1.67
N GLY A 37 -0.71 -13.95 1.57
CA GLY A 37 -1.17 -14.73 2.72
C GLY A 37 -2.53 -14.30 3.26
N VAL A 38 -3.26 -13.47 2.51
CA VAL A 38 -4.64 -13.04 2.80
C VAL A 38 -5.54 -13.36 1.62
N SER A 39 -6.85 -13.17 1.79
CA SER A 39 -7.81 -13.36 0.71
C SER A 39 -7.49 -12.45 -0.49
N PRO A 40 -7.89 -12.83 -1.71
CA PRO A 40 -7.71 -11.98 -2.91
C PRO A 40 -8.38 -10.61 -2.78
N GLN A 41 -9.43 -10.54 -1.95
CA GLN A 41 -10.13 -9.30 -1.59
C GLN A 41 -10.31 -9.23 -0.08
N PRO A 42 -9.37 -8.60 0.64
CA PRO A 42 -9.52 -8.38 2.06
C PRO A 42 -10.74 -7.47 2.35
N VAL A 43 -11.51 -7.84 3.38
CA VAL A 43 -12.75 -7.14 3.77
C VAL A 43 -12.67 -6.49 5.16
N SER A 44 -11.48 -6.44 5.73
CA SER A 44 -11.23 -5.75 6.99
C SER A 44 -9.91 -5.00 6.97
N PHE A 45 -9.82 -3.89 7.68
CA PHE A 45 -8.59 -3.11 7.81
C PHE A 45 -7.42 -3.96 8.33
N GLY A 46 -7.68 -4.81 9.32
CA GLY A 46 -6.66 -5.70 9.89
C GLY A 46 -6.12 -6.72 8.89
N GLU A 47 -6.99 -7.26 8.03
CA GLU A 47 -6.59 -8.19 6.98
C GLU A 47 -5.75 -7.50 5.90
N ILE A 48 -6.15 -6.30 5.46
CA ILE A 48 -5.38 -5.48 4.50
C ILE A 48 -3.99 -5.17 5.07
N LEU A 49 -3.93 -4.76 6.34
CA LEU A 49 -2.67 -4.45 7.01
C LEU A 49 -1.76 -5.69 7.11
N ARG A 50 -2.31 -6.83 7.49
CA ARG A 50 -1.57 -8.10 7.54
C ARG A 50 -1.02 -8.46 6.16
N GLY A 51 -1.83 -8.36 5.10
CA GLY A 51 -1.38 -8.63 3.73
C GLY A 51 -0.24 -7.71 3.28
N ALA A 52 -0.30 -6.42 3.58
CA ALA A 52 0.77 -5.48 3.27
C ALA A 52 2.07 -5.84 4.02
N ARG A 53 2.00 -6.16 5.31
CA ARG A 53 3.15 -6.57 6.14
C ARG A 53 3.80 -7.87 5.65
N GLU A 54 3.02 -8.91 5.44
CA GLU A 54 3.50 -10.20 4.96
C GLU A 54 4.21 -10.06 3.61
N ARG A 55 3.64 -9.31 2.69
CA ARG A 55 4.26 -9.01 1.41
C ARG A 55 5.60 -8.28 1.57
N ALA A 56 5.67 -7.25 2.41
CA ALA A 56 6.91 -6.51 2.65
C ALA A 56 8.00 -7.44 3.20
N ARG A 57 7.72 -8.20 4.24
CA ARG A 57 8.67 -9.12 4.87
C ARG A 57 9.17 -10.19 3.90
N ARG A 58 8.27 -10.83 3.14
CA ARG A 58 8.63 -11.87 2.16
C ARG A 58 9.43 -11.33 0.98
N ALA A 59 9.25 -10.07 0.63
CA ALA A 59 10.01 -9.43 -0.45
C ALA A 59 11.41 -8.99 -0.02
N PHE A 60 11.70 -8.97 1.28
CA PHE A 60 12.97 -8.45 1.80
C PHE A 60 14.11 -9.45 1.56
N ALA A 61 15.02 -9.13 0.65
CA ALA A 61 16.25 -9.84 0.38
C ALA A 61 17.19 -8.93 -0.43
N ASP A 62 18.45 -8.82 -0.06
CA ASP A 62 19.48 -8.06 -0.78
C ASP A 62 19.03 -6.66 -1.24
N CYS A 63 18.36 -5.93 -0.35
CA CYS A 63 17.83 -4.60 -0.65
C CYS A 63 17.88 -3.69 0.59
N ALA A 64 17.82 -2.39 0.36
CA ALA A 64 17.75 -1.41 1.45
C ALA A 64 16.34 -1.39 2.08
N PHE A 65 15.31 -1.56 1.26
CA PHE A 65 13.93 -1.59 1.68
C PHE A 65 13.13 -2.58 0.85
N SER A 66 12.09 -3.14 1.45
CA SER A 66 11.02 -3.82 0.74
C SER A 66 9.68 -3.14 1.01
N VAL A 67 8.76 -3.26 0.06
CA VAL A 67 7.43 -2.63 0.12
C VAL A 67 6.37 -3.65 -0.20
N GLY A 68 5.46 -3.84 0.74
CA GLY A 68 4.22 -4.57 0.55
C GLY A 68 3.04 -3.60 0.39
N ILE A 69 2.16 -3.88 -0.54
CA ILE A 69 0.99 -3.04 -0.84
C ILE A 69 -0.23 -3.96 -0.93
N GLU A 70 -1.23 -3.65 -0.13
CA GLU A 70 -2.50 -4.34 -0.18
C GLU A 70 -3.65 -3.34 -0.25
N ALA A 71 -4.73 -3.72 -0.92
CA ALA A 71 -5.93 -2.92 -1.01
C ALA A 71 -7.15 -3.78 -0.70
N GLY A 72 -8.14 -3.18 -0.08
CA GLY A 72 -9.35 -3.89 0.28
C GLY A 72 -10.42 -2.96 0.80
N THR A 73 -11.54 -3.53 1.17
CA THR A 73 -12.65 -2.80 1.78
C THR A 73 -12.71 -3.04 3.28
N PHE A 74 -13.27 -2.07 3.98
CA PHE A 74 -13.57 -2.20 5.41
C PHE A 74 -14.81 -1.39 5.76
N ARG A 75 -15.34 -1.58 6.97
CA ARG A 75 -16.49 -0.83 7.48
C ARG A 75 -16.12 -0.17 8.80
N LEU A 76 -16.51 1.07 8.98
CA LEU A 76 -16.31 1.79 10.23
C LEU A 76 -17.42 1.42 11.22
N ARG A 77 -17.05 1.18 12.48
CA ARG A 77 -18.03 0.98 13.55
C ARG A 77 -18.80 2.29 13.78
N GLY A 78 -20.12 2.19 13.90
CA GLY A 78 -20.99 3.35 14.12
C GLY A 78 -21.49 4.02 12.85
N GLU A 79 -20.90 3.74 11.68
CA GLU A 79 -21.27 4.33 10.39
C GLU A 79 -22.20 3.42 9.54
N GLY A 80 -22.88 2.49 10.19
CA GLY A 80 -23.79 1.56 9.52
C GLY A 80 -23.03 0.56 8.63
N THR A 81 -23.60 0.25 7.46
CA THR A 81 -23.07 -0.81 6.56
C THR A 81 -22.20 -0.27 5.44
N ARG A 82 -21.90 1.02 5.39
CA ARG A 82 -21.16 1.63 4.28
C ARG A 82 -19.75 1.03 4.15
N PRO A 83 -19.38 0.49 2.99
CA PRO A 83 -18.02 0.03 2.74
C PRO A 83 -17.11 1.18 2.33
N PHE A 84 -15.90 1.17 2.84
CA PHE A 84 -14.82 2.06 2.45
C PHE A 84 -13.70 1.26 1.80
N GLN A 85 -13.09 1.81 0.77
CA GLN A 85 -11.90 1.27 0.13
C GLN A 85 -10.66 1.98 0.64
N VAL A 86 -9.58 1.23 0.90
CA VAL A 86 -8.26 1.78 1.25
C VAL A 86 -7.15 0.99 0.56
N THR A 87 -6.04 1.67 0.30
CA THR A 87 -4.76 1.05 -0.04
C THR A 87 -3.79 1.27 1.12
N LEU A 88 -3.25 0.21 1.68
CA LEU A 88 -2.21 0.24 2.70
C LEU A 88 -0.86 -0.14 2.11
N ALA A 89 0.19 0.49 2.61
CA ALA A 89 1.57 0.15 2.32
C ALA A 89 2.31 -0.15 3.62
N CYS A 90 3.18 -1.15 3.56
CA CYS A 90 4.20 -1.43 4.56
C CYS A 90 5.57 -1.26 3.91
N VAL A 91 6.41 -0.41 4.47
CA VAL A 91 7.83 -0.29 4.14
C VAL A 91 8.63 -0.98 5.24
N PHE A 92 9.57 -1.83 4.87
CA PHE A 92 10.38 -2.62 5.79
C PHE A 92 11.86 -2.51 5.44
N ASP A 93 12.73 -2.24 6.42
CA ASP A 93 14.19 -2.10 6.27
C ASP A 93 14.99 -3.31 6.81
N GLY A 94 14.30 -4.41 7.12
CA GLY A 94 14.89 -5.59 7.75
C GLY A 94 14.77 -5.61 9.28
N ALA A 95 14.55 -4.46 9.91
CA ALA A 95 14.39 -4.32 11.36
C ALA A 95 13.09 -3.61 11.75
N ARG A 96 12.73 -2.55 11.05
CA ARG A 96 11.59 -1.67 11.37
C ARG A 96 10.55 -1.69 10.25
N GLU A 97 9.32 -1.44 10.63
CA GLU A 97 8.21 -1.25 9.71
C GLU A 97 7.69 0.19 9.77
N GLY A 98 7.36 0.72 8.60
CA GLY A 98 6.54 1.92 8.48
C GLY A 98 5.23 1.55 7.80
N ILE A 99 4.12 1.99 8.36
CA ILE A 99 2.78 1.76 7.81
C ILE A 99 2.20 3.07 7.32
N GLY A 100 1.63 3.05 6.14
CA GLY A 100 0.94 4.19 5.56
C GLY A 100 -0.33 3.79 4.85
N ALA A 101 -1.29 4.70 4.85
CA ALA A 101 -2.53 4.58 4.12
C ALA A 101 -2.61 5.66 3.03
N GLY A 102 -3.12 5.29 1.88
CA GLY A 102 -3.60 6.25 0.89
C GLY A 102 -4.96 6.81 1.32
N PRO A 103 -5.51 7.76 0.56
CA PRO A 103 -6.87 8.23 0.78
C PRO A 103 -7.83 7.04 0.81
N PHE A 104 -8.72 7.00 1.79
CA PHE A 104 -9.84 6.08 1.81
C PHE A 104 -11.13 6.81 1.43
N TYR A 105 -12.07 6.09 0.85
CA TYR A 105 -13.30 6.67 0.32
C TYR A 105 -14.44 5.65 0.37
N GLU A 106 -15.67 6.15 0.45
CA GLU A 106 -16.87 5.33 0.39
C GLU A 106 -17.00 4.69 -1.01
N VAL A 107 -17.33 3.41 -1.04
CA VAL A 107 -17.56 2.66 -2.28
C VAL A 107 -19.02 2.19 -2.31
N PRO A 108 -19.76 2.41 -3.39
CA PRO A 108 -21.09 1.84 -3.54
C PRO A 108 -21.05 0.31 -3.40
N GLU A 109 -22.00 -0.27 -2.64
CA GLU A 109 -22.06 -1.70 -2.35
C GLU A 109 -21.99 -2.59 -3.63
N ARG A 110 -22.62 -2.13 -4.73
CA ARG A 110 -22.55 -2.81 -6.01
C ARG A 110 -21.14 -2.94 -6.57
N LEU A 111 -20.30 -1.89 -6.38
CA LEU A 111 -18.92 -1.90 -6.87
C LEU A 111 -18.02 -2.80 -6.03
N VAL A 112 -18.32 -3.03 -4.75
CA VAL A 112 -17.53 -3.96 -3.93
C VAL A 112 -17.48 -5.36 -4.55
N ARG A 113 -18.57 -5.80 -5.17
CA ARG A 113 -18.66 -7.11 -5.86
C ARG A 113 -17.97 -7.11 -7.23
N GLU A 114 -17.92 -5.96 -7.90
CA GLU A 114 -17.36 -5.80 -9.25
C GLU A 114 -15.85 -5.50 -9.26
N ILE A 115 -15.31 -4.97 -8.14
CA ILE A 115 -13.89 -4.57 -8.00
C ILE A 115 -12.94 -5.77 -8.17
N VAL A 116 -13.42 -7.00 -7.97
CA VAL A 116 -12.63 -8.24 -8.11
C VAL A 116 -11.97 -8.37 -9.47
N SER A 117 -12.57 -7.83 -10.52
CA SER A 117 -12.17 -8.09 -11.91
C SER A 117 -11.53 -6.91 -12.65
N ALA A 118 -11.53 -5.70 -12.10
CA ALA A 118 -11.09 -4.52 -12.84
C ALA A 118 -9.65 -4.09 -12.51
N ASP A 119 -8.77 -4.16 -13.49
CA ASP A 119 -7.37 -3.64 -13.42
C ASP A 119 -7.31 -2.13 -13.10
N THR A 120 -8.35 -1.39 -13.45
CA THR A 120 -8.44 0.07 -13.23
C THR A 120 -8.65 0.46 -11.77
N GLY A 121 -9.19 -0.45 -10.93
CA GLY A 121 -9.51 -0.19 -9.52
C GLY A 121 -10.68 0.76 -9.33
N SER A 122 -11.40 0.60 -8.22
CA SER A 122 -12.60 1.37 -7.88
C SER A 122 -12.38 2.88 -7.83
N VAL A 123 -11.19 3.34 -7.42
CA VAL A 123 -10.89 4.78 -7.32
C VAL A 123 -11.06 5.51 -8.65
N ALA A 124 -10.60 4.91 -9.75
CA ALA A 124 -10.76 5.52 -11.08
C ALA A 124 -12.24 5.57 -11.50
N VAL A 125 -13.02 4.55 -11.16
CA VAL A 125 -14.45 4.53 -11.45
C VAL A 125 -15.19 5.64 -10.69
N VAL A 126 -15.04 5.70 -9.36
CA VAL A 126 -15.76 6.69 -8.54
C VAL A 126 -15.30 8.12 -8.76
N THR A 127 -14.09 8.33 -9.24
CA THR A 127 -13.54 9.67 -9.54
C THR A 127 -13.59 10.04 -11.02
N ARG A 128 -14.24 9.24 -11.85
CA ARG A 128 -14.30 9.42 -13.31
C ARG A 128 -12.90 9.59 -13.93
N GLY A 129 -11.95 8.76 -13.52
CA GLY A 129 -10.57 8.77 -14.01
C GLY A 129 -9.66 9.87 -13.45
N ARG A 130 -10.15 10.77 -12.60
CA ARG A 130 -9.34 11.89 -12.08
C ARG A 130 -8.31 11.47 -11.04
N VAL A 131 -8.56 10.37 -10.34
CA VAL A 131 -7.61 9.77 -9.39
C VAL A 131 -7.31 8.35 -9.85
N THR A 132 -6.03 8.00 -9.89
CA THR A 132 -5.58 6.71 -10.36
C THR A 132 -5.12 5.83 -9.18
N ARG A 133 -5.13 4.52 -9.41
CA ARG A 133 -4.59 3.53 -8.48
C ARG A 133 -3.10 3.78 -8.15
N GLY A 134 -2.33 4.28 -9.12
CA GLY A 134 -0.93 4.67 -8.90
C GLY A 134 -0.77 5.84 -7.94
N GLN A 135 -1.66 6.83 -8.00
CA GLN A 135 -1.65 7.97 -7.07
C GLN A 135 -1.92 7.53 -5.63
N VAL A 136 -3.00 6.80 -5.38
CA VAL A 136 -3.32 6.33 -4.01
C VAL A 136 -2.26 5.38 -3.46
N THR A 137 -1.66 4.55 -4.32
CA THR A 137 -0.52 3.70 -3.93
C THR A 137 0.70 4.52 -3.55
N ARG A 138 1.05 5.52 -4.36
CA ARG A 138 2.18 6.42 -4.08
C ARG A 138 1.99 7.13 -2.75
N ASP A 139 0.80 7.64 -2.49
CA ASP A 139 0.51 8.40 -1.27
C ASP A 139 0.57 7.50 -0.03
N ALA A 140 0.06 6.26 -0.12
CA ALA A 140 0.23 5.27 0.94
C ALA A 140 1.72 4.99 1.25
N VAL A 141 2.56 4.84 0.22
CA VAL A 141 3.99 4.58 0.40
C VAL A 141 4.71 5.80 0.97
N ILE A 142 4.35 7.03 0.55
CA ILE A 142 4.90 8.27 1.14
C ILE A 142 4.66 8.29 2.65
N MET A 143 3.44 7.99 3.09
CA MET A 143 3.10 7.96 4.52
C MET A 143 3.83 6.82 5.25
N ALA A 144 4.00 5.67 4.61
CA ALA A 144 4.77 4.56 5.18
C ALA A 144 6.27 4.86 5.33
N LEU A 145 6.80 5.85 4.62
CA LEU A 145 8.20 6.29 4.74
C LEU A 145 8.44 7.21 5.94
N ALA A 146 7.43 7.76 6.58
CA ALA A 146 7.57 8.72 7.67
C ALA A 146 8.55 8.26 8.79
N PRO A 147 8.51 6.99 9.29
CA PRO A 147 9.46 6.55 10.32
C PRO A 147 10.92 6.48 9.87
N PHE A 148 11.17 6.49 8.57
CA PHE A 148 12.52 6.39 8.01
C PHE A 148 13.09 7.74 7.63
N VAL A 149 12.24 8.71 7.28
CA VAL A 149 12.67 10.06 6.88
C VAL A 149 12.70 11.03 8.05
N SER A 150 11.94 10.75 9.11
CA SER A 150 11.89 11.53 10.36
C SER A 150 12.15 10.62 11.57
N SER A 151 13.22 9.82 11.48
CA SER A 151 13.47 8.72 12.44
C SER A 151 13.60 9.21 13.89
N GLU A 152 14.01 10.46 14.10
CA GLU A 152 14.11 11.09 15.42
C GLU A 152 12.76 11.19 16.15
N LEU A 153 11.65 11.35 15.40
CA LEU A 153 10.30 11.42 15.96
C LEU A 153 9.76 10.05 16.40
N TYR A 154 10.32 8.97 15.86
CA TYR A 154 9.86 7.59 16.08
C TYR A 154 10.79 6.79 17.01
N ARG A 155 11.91 7.37 17.42
CA ARG A 155 12.74 6.82 18.49
C ARG A 155 12.07 7.22 19.80
N GLY A 156 11.62 6.24 20.59
CA GLY A 156 11.17 6.51 21.95
C GLY A 156 12.26 7.32 22.67
N LYS A 157 11.87 8.32 23.46
CA LYS A 157 12.84 8.93 24.41
C LYS A 157 13.36 7.81 25.30
N PRO A 158 14.67 7.76 25.56
CA PRO A 158 15.25 6.81 26.49
C PRO A 158 14.61 6.92 27.88
#